data_a8aa60bcd670b2835ed2b8542f55b285
#
_entry.id   a8aa60bcd670b2835ed2b8542f55b285
#
_cell.length_a   1.000
_cell.length_b   1.000
_cell.length_c   1.000
_cell.angle_alpha   90.00
_cell.angle_beta   90.00
_cell.angle_gamma   90.00
#
_symmetry.space_group_name_H-M   'P 1'
#
loop_
_entity.id
_entity.type
_entity.pdbx_description
1 polymer ?
#
loop_
_entity_poly.entity_id
_entity_poly.type
_entity_poly.pdbx_seq_one_letter_code
_entity_poly.pdbx_strand_id
1 'polypeptide(L)'
;MTQDLVAPAAAPATGTQSGWWRDAVIYQVYPRSFADGNGDGMGDLPGIRSRLPYLKALGVDAVWLSPFYASPQADAGYDVADYRAIDPMFGTLHDADAVIREAHALGLKIIVDLVPNHSSDQHEWFQRALREGPGSPLRERYHFRAGKGANGELPPNDWESIFGGPAWTRTENPDGTPGEWYLHLFAPEQPDFNWEHPAVRDEFRSILRFWLDMGVDGFRVDVAHGLVKAAGLPDIGSHDQLKLLGNDVMPFFDQDGVHEIYRSWRNVLSEYDGERVLVAEAWTPTVERTANYVRPDEMHQAFNFQYLGTHWDAAELRSVIDASLAAMRPVGAPTTWVLSNHDVTRHATRFANPAGLGTQLRTPGDRELGLRRARAATLLMLALPGSAYVYQGEELGLPDVTDLPDEVRQDPSFFRATGQDGFRDGCRVPIPWTAEGSSYGFGTGGSWLPQPTTWAALSVEAQTGDPGSTLELYRSALAVRRERPELGAGESVEWLEAPEGVLSFRRDGFVCTANTTGRAISVPLPGRLLLSSGESAGEETGIVDGTAVLPADTTAWWAV
;
A
#
# COMPACT_ATOMS: atom_id res chain seq x y z
N MET A 1 8.31 -44.04 -43.63
CA MET A 1 8.69 -43.47 -42.33
C MET A 1 9.28 -42.11 -42.60
N THR A 2 8.44 -41.10 -42.60
CA THR A 2 8.80 -39.68 -42.75
C THR A 2 8.77 -39.06 -41.35
N GLN A 3 9.95 -38.65 -40.84
CA GLN A 3 10.07 -37.88 -39.60
C GLN A 3 9.63 -36.45 -39.90
N ASP A 4 8.55 -36.02 -39.24
CA ASP A 4 8.16 -34.61 -39.15
C ASP A 4 9.14 -33.89 -38.22
N LEU A 5 9.92 -32.98 -38.79
CA LEU A 5 10.75 -32.00 -38.07
C LEU A 5 9.82 -30.92 -37.50
N VAL A 6 9.61 -30.96 -36.19
CA VAL A 6 8.98 -29.86 -35.44
C VAL A 6 9.96 -28.69 -35.44
N ALA A 7 9.55 -27.58 -36.07
CA ALA A 7 10.29 -26.32 -36.02
C ALA A 7 10.35 -25.77 -34.59
N PRO A 8 11.48 -25.19 -34.13
CA PRO A 8 11.57 -24.59 -32.81
C PRO A 8 10.65 -23.37 -32.71
N ALA A 9 9.91 -23.27 -31.59
CA ALA A 9 9.08 -22.14 -31.30
C ALA A 9 9.91 -20.84 -31.34
N ALA A 10 9.39 -19.84 -32.03
CA ALA A 10 10.01 -18.53 -32.13
C ALA A 10 10.13 -17.92 -30.71
N ALA A 11 11.32 -17.40 -30.41
CA ALA A 11 11.56 -16.63 -29.20
C ALA A 11 10.61 -15.42 -29.16
N PRO A 12 10.06 -15.04 -27.99
CA PRO A 12 9.21 -13.86 -27.91
C PRO A 12 10.00 -12.62 -28.33
N ALA A 13 9.39 -11.82 -29.20
CA ALA A 13 9.94 -10.56 -29.64
C ALA A 13 10.19 -9.65 -28.43
N THR A 14 11.41 -9.13 -28.29
CA THR A 14 11.76 -8.04 -27.35
C THR A 14 11.16 -6.73 -27.86
N GLY A 15 9.82 -6.64 -27.81
CA GLY A 15 9.11 -5.38 -27.90
C GLY A 15 9.05 -4.77 -26.51
N THR A 16 9.43 -3.50 -26.37
CA THR A 16 9.16 -2.70 -25.17
C THR A 16 7.70 -2.90 -24.79
N GLN A 17 7.44 -3.63 -23.68
CA GLN A 17 6.08 -3.82 -23.18
C GLN A 17 5.56 -2.45 -22.76
N SER A 18 4.66 -1.88 -23.53
CA SER A 18 3.99 -0.62 -23.23
C SER A 18 3.03 -0.86 -22.06
N GLY A 19 3.12 -0.02 -21.04
CA GLY A 19 2.21 -0.04 -19.89
C GLY A 19 2.62 1.08 -18.98
N TRP A 20 1.79 2.13 -18.87
CA TRP A 20 2.09 3.30 -18.03
C TRP A 20 2.43 2.92 -16.57
N TRP A 21 1.84 1.83 -16.10
CA TRP A 21 1.94 1.33 -14.72
C TRP A 21 3.26 0.62 -14.41
N ARG A 22 4.05 0.24 -15.44
CA ARG A 22 5.23 -0.60 -15.24
C ARG A 22 6.37 0.10 -14.50
N ASP A 23 6.46 1.40 -14.64
CA ASP A 23 7.48 2.25 -14.04
C ASP A 23 6.91 3.51 -13.38
N ALA A 24 5.59 3.59 -13.27
CA ALA A 24 4.90 4.70 -12.66
C ALA A 24 5.27 4.90 -11.19
N VAL A 25 5.27 6.16 -10.79
CA VAL A 25 5.26 6.53 -9.37
C VAL A 25 3.85 6.92 -8.97
N ILE A 26 3.27 6.14 -8.07
CA ILE A 26 1.88 6.29 -7.62
C ILE A 26 1.87 6.88 -6.22
N TYR A 27 1.11 7.95 -6.03
CA TYR A 27 0.98 8.61 -4.74
C TYR A 27 -0.29 8.15 -4.04
N GLN A 28 -0.15 7.57 -2.85
CA GLN A 28 -1.29 7.19 -2.01
C GLN A 28 -1.83 8.39 -1.26
N VAL A 29 -3.10 8.71 -1.48
CA VAL A 29 -3.89 9.66 -0.71
C VAL A 29 -4.80 8.89 0.27
N TYR A 30 -4.68 9.19 1.54
CA TYR A 30 -5.60 8.76 2.59
C TYR A 30 -6.64 9.90 2.76
N PRO A 31 -7.87 9.77 2.24
CA PRO A 31 -8.79 10.90 2.08
C PRO A 31 -9.02 11.69 3.35
N ARG A 32 -9.24 11.01 4.48
CA ARG A 32 -9.50 11.62 5.80
C ARG A 32 -8.43 12.61 6.26
N SER A 33 -7.19 12.47 5.76
CA SER A 33 -6.00 13.17 6.27
C SER A 33 -5.23 13.95 5.21
N PHE A 34 -5.77 14.10 4.00
CA PHE A 34 -5.08 14.80 2.93
C PHE A 34 -5.40 16.29 2.89
N ALA A 35 -6.65 16.67 2.68
CA ALA A 35 -7.11 18.05 2.75
C ALA A 35 -8.62 18.12 3.03
N ASP A 36 -9.02 19.04 3.88
CA ASP A 36 -10.39 19.31 4.27
C ASP A 36 -10.93 20.50 3.46
N GLY A 37 -11.84 20.24 2.54
CA GLY A 37 -12.42 21.24 1.65
C GLY A 37 -13.64 21.95 2.22
N ASN A 38 -14.35 21.34 3.17
CA ASN A 38 -15.59 21.87 3.75
C ASN A 38 -15.40 22.53 5.13
N GLY A 39 -14.26 22.29 5.79
CA GLY A 39 -13.90 22.91 7.06
C GLY A 39 -14.45 22.18 8.30
N ASP A 40 -14.81 20.91 8.20
CA ASP A 40 -15.33 20.12 9.31
C ASP A 40 -14.25 19.36 10.13
N GLY A 41 -13.00 19.46 9.70
CA GLY A 41 -11.86 18.82 10.34
C GLY A 41 -11.54 17.43 9.79
N MET A 42 -12.27 16.96 8.78
CA MET A 42 -12.06 15.71 8.07
C MET A 42 -11.72 15.98 6.60
N GLY A 43 -10.73 15.29 6.06
CA GLY A 43 -10.39 15.42 4.63
C GLY A 43 -11.49 14.85 3.73
N ASP A 44 -11.65 15.43 2.54
CA ASP A 44 -12.73 15.12 1.62
C ASP A 44 -12.31 15.19 0.14
N LEU A 45 -13.18 14.78 -0.78
CA LEU A 45 -12.94 14.79 -2.22
C LEU A 45 -12.74 16.22 -2.78
N PRO A 46 -13.50 17.25 -2.38
CA PRO A 46 -13.21 18.64 -2.73
C PRO A 46 -11.83 19.10 -2.28
N GLY A 47 -11.40 18.75 -1.07
CA GLY A 47 -10.06 19.01 -0.56
C GLY A 47 -8.97 18.31 -1.39
N ILE A 48 -9.14 17.03 -1.69
CA ILE A 48 -8.23 16.27 -2.58
C ILE A 48 -8.14 16.95 -3.95
N ARG A 49 -9.27 17.28 -4.54
CA ARG A 49 -9.35 17.98 -5.83
C ARG A 49 -8.53 19.25 -5.84
N SER A 50 -8.62 20.06 -4.78
CA SER A 50 -7.87 21.32 -4.64
C SER A 50 -6.36 21.15 -4.64
N ARG A 51 -5.87 19.94 -4.33
CA ARG A 51 -4.44 19.59 -4.21
C ARG A 51 -3.90 18.77 -5.37
N LEU A 52 -4.70 18.43 -6.38
CA LEU A 52 -4.22 17.74 -7.58
C LEU A 52 -3.08 18.48 -8.31
N PRO A 53 -3.08 19.82 -8.43
CA PRO A 53 -1.95 20.54 -8.99
C PRO A 53 -0.63 20.34 -8.24
N TYR A 54 -0.68 20.21 -6.91
CA TYR A 54 0.51 19.88 -6.10
C TYR A 54 1.07 18.49 -6.46
N LEU A 55 0.22 17.48 -6.57
CA LEU A 55 0.63 16.12 -6.94
C LEU A 55 1.23 16.10 -8.36
N LYS A 56 0.66 16.86 -9.29
CA LYS A 56 1.25 17.04 -10.61
C LYS A 56 2.63 17.71 -10.56
N ALA A 57 2.77 18.75 -9.74
CA ALA A 57 4.03 19.47 -9.56
C ALA A 57 5.09 18.63 -8.82
N LEU A 58 4.66 17.72 -7.91
CA LEU A 58 5.53 16.75 -7.27
C LEU A 58 6.17 15.81 -8.29
N GLY A 59 5.41 15.49 -9.36
CA GLY A 59 5.92 14.69 -10.45
C GLY A 59 5.47 13.23 -10.45
N VAL A 60 4.42 12.87 -9.73
CA VAL A 60 3.83 11.53 -9.75
C VAL A 60 2.99 11.30 -11.01
N ASP A 61 2.75 10.04 -11.36
CA ASP A 61 2.04 9.61 -12.57
C ASP A 61 0.59 9.25 -12.29
N ALA A 62 0.32 8.77 -11.08
CA ALA A 62 -1.00 8.34 -10.65
C ALA A 62 -1.25 8.66 -9.18
N VAL A 63 -2.53 8.68 -8.82
CA VAL A 63 -3.00 8.82 -7.43
C VAL A 63 -3.83 7.61 -7.07
N TRP A 64 -3.50 6.95 -5.97
CA TRP A 64 -4.32 5.94 -5.35
C TRP A 64 -5.08 6.57 -4.18
N LEU A 65 -6.41 6.49 -4.23
CA LEU A 65 -7.31 6.94 -3.18
C LEU A 65 -7.69 5.75 -2.29
N SER A 66 -7.38 5.79 -0.99
CA SER A 66 -7.93 4.85 0.00
C SER A 66 -9.46 5.00 0.09
N PRO A 67 -10.21 4.06 0.71
CA PRO A 67 -11.67 4.02 0.60
C PRO A 67 -12.37 5.34 0.96
N PHE A 68 -13.35 5.71 0.15
CA PHE A 68 -14.22 6.88 0.34
C PHE A 68 -15.70 6.52 0.11
N TYR A 69 -16.01 5.22 0.08
CA TYR A 69 -17.35 4.68 -0.09
C TYR A 69 -18.21 4.88 1.15
N ALA A 70 -19.53 4.77 1.01
CA ALA A 70 -20.45 4.78 2.14
C ALA A 70 -20.08 3.70 3.16
N SER A 71 -19.79 4.12 4.39
CA SER A 71 -19.25 3.26 5.45
C SER A 71 -19.65 3.80 6.83
N PRO A 72 -19.97 2.95 7.80
CA PRO A 72 -20.08 3.35 9.21
C PRO A 72 -18.76 3.78 9.84
N GLN A 73 -17.63 3.59 9.15
CA GLN A 73 -16.28 3.97 9.59
C GLN A 73 -15.75 3.16 10.79
N ALA A 74 -16.19 1.92 10.95
CA ALA A 74 -15.67 1.02 11.99
C ALA A 74 -14.18 0.71 11.80
N ASP A 75 -13.72 0.64 10.53
CA ASP A 75 -12.31 0.55 10.16
C ASP A 75 -11.96 1.62 9.10
N ALA A 76 -12.27 2.87 9.41
CA ALA A 76 -11.85 4.04 8.64
C ALA A 76 -12.18 3.98 7.13
N GLY A 77 -13.32 3.37 6.77
CA GLY A 77 -13.82 3.23 5.42
C GLY A 77 -13.61 1.85 4.80
N TYR A 78 -12.83 0.96 5.43
CA TYR A 78 -12.66 -0.42 4.97
C TYR A 78 -13.83 -1.34 5.32
N ASP A 79 -14.80 -0.87 6.09
CA ASP A 79 -16.12 -1.49 6.33
C ASP A 79 -17.15 -0.89 5.37
N VAL A 80 -17.15 -1.34 4.11
CA VAL A 80 -17.96 -0.75 3.03
C VAL A 80 -19.41 -1.21 3.09
N ALA A 81 -20.34 -0.25 3.25
CA ALA A 81 -21.79 -0.50 3.25
C ALA A 81 -22.41 -0.42 1.84
N ASP A 82 -21.88 0.43 0.96
CA ASP A 82 -22.29 0.53 -0.45
C ASP A 82 -21.08 0.91 -1.32
N TYR A 83 -20.68 0.01 -2.20
CA TYR A 83 -19.52 0.18 -3.10
C TYR A 83 -19.75 1.19 -4.24
N ARG A 84 -20.98 1.67 -4.45
CA ARG A 84 -21.35 2.61 -5.51
C ARG A 84 -21.80 3.96 -4.99
N ALA A 85 -21.82 4.15 -3.67
CA ALA A 85 -22.13 5.40 -3.01
C ALA A 85 -20.87 5.99 -2.36
N ILE A 86 -20.78 7.31 -2.31
CA ILE A 86 -19.77 8.03 -1.57
C ILE A 86 -20.27 8.28 -0.15
N ASP A 87 -19.41 8.10 0.84
CA ASP A 87 -19.74 8.50 2.20
C ASP A 87 -19.98 10.01 2.26
N PRO A 88 -21.08 10.48 2.87
CA PRO A 88 -21.37 11.91 2.97
C PRO A 88 -20.24 12.75 3.61
N MET A 89 -19.38 12.12 4.43
CA MET A 89 -18.19 12.72 5.00
C MET A 89 -17.20 13.15 3.91
N PHE A 90 -17.09 12.40 2.82
CA PHE A 90 -16.14 12.65 1.73
C PHE A 90 -16.74 13.43 0.56
N GLY A 91 -18.06 13.57 0.49
CA GLY A 91 -18.74 14.29 -0.59
C GLY A 91 -19.75 13.44 -1.34
N THR A 92 -19.80 13.57 -2.65
CA THR A 92 -20.81 12.96 -3.54
C THR A 92 -20.15 12.25 -4.74
N LEU A 93 -20.93 11.45 -5.47
CA LEU A 93 -20.49 10.88 -6.76
C LEU A 93 -20.09 11.97 -7.77
N HIS A 94 -20.70 13.16 -7.70
CA HIS A 94 -20.31 14.30 -8.53
C HIS A 94 -18.90 14.79 -8.17
N ASP A 95 -18.54 14.81 -6.89
CA ASP A 95 -17.20 15.19 -6.44
C ASP A 95 -16.16 14.17 -6.86
N ALA A 96 -16.49 12.86 -6.78
CA ALA A 96 -15.62 11.79 -7.28
C ALA A 96 -15.37 11.91 -8.79
N ASP A 97 -16.42 12.12 -9.60
CA ASP A 97 -16.31 12.37 -11.03
C ASP A 97 -15.46 13.62 -11.33
N ALA A 98 -15.62 14.69 -10.54
CA ALA A 98 -14.82 15.90 -10.69
C ALA A 98 -13.32 15.66 -10.38
N VAL A 99 -12.99 14.89 -9.35
CA VAL A 99 -11.60 14.48 -9.03
C VAL A 99 -11.01 13.69 -10.20
N ILE A 100 -11.72 12.69 -10.73
CA ILE A 100 -11.25 11.85 -11.84
C ILE A 100 -10.97 12.70 -13.09
N ARG A 101 -11.92 13.53 -13.49
CA ARG A 101 -11.77 14.38 -14.69
C ARG A 101 -10.65 15.41 -14.56
N GLU A 102 -10.51 16.04 -13.40
CA GLU A 102 -9.47 17.05 -13.20
C GLU A 102 -8.07 16.41 -13.10
N ALA A 103 -7.95 15.24 -12.48
CA ALA A 103 -6.73 14.45 -12.49
C ALA A 103 -6.30 14.11 -13.93
N HIS A 104 -7.24 13.62 -14.75
CA HIS A 104 -6.97 13.33 -16.16
C HIS A 104 -6.58 14.58 -16.96
N ALA A 105 -7.22 15.74 -16.70
CA ALA A 105 -6.84 17.01 -17.33
C ALA A 105 -5.40 17.44 -16.98
N LEU A 106 -4.91 17.05 -15.82
CA LEU A 106 -3.51 17.23 -15.38
C LEU A 106 -2.57 16.13 -15.86
N GLY A 107 -3.10 15.08 -16.53
CA GLY A 107 -2.33 13.91 -16.96
C GLY A 107 -1.96 12.97 -15.81
N LEU A 108 -2.76 12.96 -14.73
CA LEU A 108 -2.65 12.01 -13.63
C LEU A 108 -3.67 10.87 -13.82
N LYS A 109 -3.27 9.64 -13.49
CA LYS A 109 -4.14 8.48 -13.43
C LYS A 109 -4.79 8.35 -12.06
N ILE A 110 -5.99 7.75 -11.97
CA ILE A 110 -6.70 7.52 -10.72
C ILE A 110 -6.89 6.02 -10.48
N ILE A 111 -6.39 5.55 -9.35
CA ILE A 111 -6.61 4.20 -8.81
C ILE A 111 -7.48 4.36 -7.56
N VAL A 112 -8.57 3.61 -7.48
CA VAL A 112 -9.43 3.57 -6.28
C VAL A 112 -9.22 2.27 -5.52
N ASP A 113 -9.47 2.30 -4.22
CA ASP A 113 -9.42 1.09 -3.40
C ASP A 113 -10.63 0.21 -3.68
N LEU A 114 -10.47 -1.09 -3.65
CA LEU A 114 -11.55 -2.07 -3.72
C LEU A 114 -11.39 -3.01 -2.53
N VAL A 115 -12.42 -3.14 -1.71
CA VAL A 115 -12.41 -3.95 -0.48
C VAL A 115 -13.27 -5.20 -0.69
N PRO A 116 -12.72 -6.29 -1.27
CA PRO A 116 -13.53 -7.41 -1.68
C PRO A 116 -13.59 -8.57 -0.67
N ASN A 117 -12.74 -8.60 0.35
CA ASN A 117 -12.74 -9.70 1.31
C ASN A 117 -14.01 -9.70 2.17
N HIS A 118 -14.50 -8.54 2.56
CA HIS A 118 -15.62 -8.35 3.48
C HIS A 118 -16.47 -7.14 3.08
N SER A 119 -17.65 -7.02 3.66
CA SER A 119 -18.44 -5.78 3.63
C SER A 119 -18.54 -5.19 5.04
N SER A 120 -19.18 -4.02 5.16
CA SER A 120 -19.74 -3.61 6.44
C SER A 120 -20.84 -4.57 6.89
N ASP A 121 -21.04 -4.71 8.20
CA ASP A 121 -22.22 -5.34 8.78
C ASP A 121 -23.51 -4.56 8.43
N GLN A 122 -23.39 -3.28 8.05
CA GLN A 122 -24.52 -2.44 7.57
C GLN A 122 -24.80 -2.60 6.07
N HIS A 123 -24.01 -3.39 5.34
CA HIS A 123 -24.30 -3.71 3.94
C HIS A 123 -25.66 -4.39 3.80
N GLU A 124 -26.44 -3.99 2.79
CA GLU A 124 -27.83 -4.48 2.61
C GLU A 124 -27.92 -6.03 2.61
N TRP A 125 -26.95 -6.70 1.97
CA TRP A 125 -26.95 -8.16 1.91
C TRP A 125 -26.81 -8.80 3.29
N PHE A 126 -25.91 -8.27 4.13
CA PHE A 126 -25.68 -8.80 5.46
C PHE A 126 -26.89 -8.53 6.37
N GLN A 127 -27.40 -7.31 6.34
CA GLN A 127 -28.59 -6.93 7.11
C GLN A 127 -29.83 -7.77 6.73
N ARG A 128 -30.01 -8.06 5.44
CA ARG A 128 -31.08 -8.96 5.00
C ARG A 128 -30.82 -10.39 5.44
N ALA A 129 -29.58 -10.90 5.35
CA ALA A 129 -29.23 -12.24 5.82
C ALA A 129 -29.52 -12.44 7.31
N LEU A 130 -29.33 -11.40 8.13
CA LEU A 130 -29.70 -11.43 9.55
C LEU A 130 -31.22 -11.45 9.74
N ARG A 131 -31.99 -10.56 9.06
CA ARG A 131 -33.43 -10.45 9.17
C ARG A 131 -34.16 -11.72 8.69
N GLU A 132 -33.70 -12.34 7.64
CA GLU A 132 -34.32 -13.56 7.09
C GLU A 132 -33.98 -14.81 7.92
N GLY A 133 -32.91 -14.77 8.71
CA GLY A 133 -32.54 -15.84 9.64
C GLY A 133 -31.89 -17.09 9.00
N PRO A 134 -31.72 -18.16 9.78
CA PRO A 134 -31.10 -19.40 9.32
C PRO A 134 -31.87 -20.04 8.15
N GLY A 135 -31.12 -20.58 7.18
CA GLY A 135 -31.67 -21.19 5.97
C GLY A 135 -31.99 -20.22 4.85
N SER A 136 -31.79 -18.90 5.04
CA SER A 136 -31.89 -17.92 3.97
C SER A 136 -30.76 -18.10 2.95
N PRO A 137 -31.06 -18.10 1.63
CA PRO A 137 -30.05 -18.10 0.59
C PRO A 137 -29.09 -16.89 0.67
N LEU A 138 -29.47 -15.81 1.33
CA LEU A 138 -28.61 -14.64 1.50
C LEU A 138 -27.43 -14.92 2.44
N ARG A 139 -27.60 -15.82 3.42
CA ARG A 139 -26.52 -16.25 4.31
C ARG A 139 -25.40 -16.96 3.57
N GLU A 140 -25.68 -17.60 2.43
CA GLU A 140 -24.68 -18.29 1.62
C GLU A 140 -23.67 -17.32 0.96
N ARG A 141 -23.99 -16.03 0.91
CA ARG A 141 -23.06 -14.98 0.41
C ARG A 141 -21.97 -14.61 1.42
N TYR A 142 -22.10 -15.06 2.66
CA TYR A 142 -21.16 -14.90 3.76
C TYR A 142 -20.82 -16.26 4.37
N HIS A 143 -19.84 -16.31 5.24
CA HIS A 143 -19.51 -17.54 5.96
C HIS A 143 -20.29 -17.64 7.26
N PHE A 144 -21.52 -18.14 7.21
CA PHE A 144 -22.31 -18.52 8.40
C PHE A 144 -22.11 -20.01 8.71
N ARG A 145 -21.90 -20.35 9.99
CA ARG A 145 -21.69 -21.74 10.44
C ARG A 145 -22.35 -21.96 11.82
N ALA A 146 -22.81 -23.19 12.04
CA ALA A 146 -23.20 -23.61 13.37
C ALA A 146 -21.96 -23.65 14.29
N GLY A 147 -22.14 -23.22 15.54
CA GLY A 147 -21.09 -23.32 16.54
C GLY A 147 -20.84 -24.75 17.02
N LYS A 148 -19.68 -24.98 17.64
CA LYS A 148 -19.32 -26.20 18.38
C LYS A 148 -19.95 -26.16 19.79
N GLY A 149 -19.91 -27.29 20.50
CA GLY A 149 -20.50 -27.45 21.82
C GLY A 149 -21.95 -27.95 21.79
N ALA A 150 -22.53 -28.24 22.97
CA ALA A 150 -23.87 -28.85 23.08
C ALA A 150 -25.01 -27.91 22.63
N ASN A 151 -24.78 -26.58 22.77
CA ASN A 151 -25.72 -25.53 22.41
C ASN A 151 -25.14 -24.57 21.36
N GLY A 152 -24.11 -24.97 20.63
CA GLY A 152 -23.44 -24.13 19.66
C GLY A 152 -22.75 -22.89 20.25
N GLU A 153 -22.35 -22.97 21.53
CA GLU A 153 -21.79 -21.86 22.30
C GLU A 153 -20.32 -21.56 21.99
N LEU A 154 -19.63 -22.43 21.29
CA LEU A 154 -18.25 -22.25 20.88
C LEU A 154 -18.16 -21.91 19.38
N PRO A 155 -17.18 -21.12 18.95
CA PRO A 155 -17.01 -20.78 17.52
C PRO A 155 -16.75 -22.03 16.66
N PRO A 156 -17.02 -21.95 15.34
CA PRO A 156 -16.85 -23.06 14.39
C PRO A 156 -15.41 -23.60 14.29
N ASN A 157 -14.42 -22.74 14.45
CA ASN A 157 -12.99 -23.10 14.47
C ASN A 157 -12.21 -22.14 15.38
N ASP A 158 -10.88 -22.32 15.45
CA ASP A 158 -9.97 -21.59 16.32
C ASP A 158 -9.33 -20.34 15.68
N TRP A 159 -9.91 -19.83 14.59
CA TRP A 159 -9.32 -18.68 13.90
C TRP A 159 -9.40 -17.40 14.72
N GLU A 160 -8.28 -16.67 14.71
CA GLU A 160 -8.15 -15.35 15.35
C GLU A 160 -8.30 -14.21 14.33
N SER A 161 -8.94 -13.13 14.76
CA SER A 161 -9.06 -11.90 13.98
C SER A 161 -7.70 -11.18 13.88
N ILE A 162 -7.44 -10.57 12.73
CA ILE A 162 -6.25 -9.74 12.50
C ILE A 162 -6.16 -8.57 13.50
N PHE A 163 -7.31 -8.10 13.98
CA PHE A 163 -7.37 -7.06 15.01
C PHE A 163 -7.41 -7.61 16.46
N GLY A 164 -7.21 -8.91 16.61
CA GLY A 164 -7.21 -9.60 17.91
C GLY A 164 -8.58 -10.17 18.31
N GLY A 165 -8.54 -11.17 19.15
CA GLY A 165 -9.70 -11.94 19.58
C GLY A 165 -10.19 -12.93 18.53
N PRO A 166 -11.35 -13.63 18.77
CA PRO A 166 -11.88 -14.62 17.83
C PRO A 166 -12.27 -13.99 16.49
N ALA A 167 -12.11 -14.74 15.39
CA ALA A 167 -12.58 -14.36 14.06
C ALA A 167 -14.07 -14.67 13.81
N TRP A 168 -14.80 -15.05 14.81
CA TRP A 168 -16.20 -15.43 14.72
C TRP A 168 -17.04 -14.69 15.74
N THR A 169 -18.21 -14.19 15.30
CA THR A 169 -19.22 -13.59 16.17
C THR A 169 -20.54 -14.33 16.02
N ARG A 170 -21.17 -14.65 17.16
CA ARG A 170 -22.48 -15.33 17.17
C ARG A 170 -23.59 -14.33 16.93
N THR A 171 -24.48 -14.66 16.01
CA THR A 171 -25.69 -13.86 15.76
C THR A 171 -26.80 -14.16 16.77
N GLU A 172 -27.79 -13.28 16.83
CA GLU A 172 -29.07 -13.51 17.42
C GLU A 172 -30.12 -13.71 16.32
N ASN A 173 -30.97 -14.73 16.46
CA ASN A 173 -32.07 -14.97 15.54
C ASN A 173 -33.18 -13.95 15.73
N PRO A 174 -34.09 -13.74 14.74
CA PRO A 174 -35.20 -12.79 14.87
C PRO A 174 -36.16 -13.05 16.06
N ASP A 175 -36.16 -14.25 16.59
CA ASP A 175 -36.92 -14.65 17.78
C ASP A 175 -36.19 -14.46 19.11
N GLY A 176 -34.98 -13.89 19.09
CA GLY A 176 -34.14 -13.67 20.26
C GLY A 176 -33.33 -14.88 20.72
N THR A 177 -33.38 -15.99 20.00
CA THR A 177 -32.53 -17.16 20.31
C THR A 177 -31.11 -17.00 19.75
N PRO A 178 -30.10 -17.64 20.38
CA PRO A 178 -28.75 -17.66 19.82
C PRO A 178 -28.72 -18.30 18.43
N GLY A 179 -28.11 -17.61 17.46
CA GLY A 179 -28.04 -18.02 16.08
C GLY A 179 -26.71 -18.69 15.69
N GLU A 180 -26.48 -18.72 14.40
CA GLU A 180 -25.22 -19.16 13.80
C GLU A 180 -24.11 -18.13 14.05
N TRP A 181 -22.87 -18.54 13.82
CA TRP A 181 -21.69 -17.70 13.85
C TRP A 181 -21.34 -17.22 12.43
N TYR A 182 -20.96 -15.96 12.28
CA TYR A 182 -20.39 -15.47 11.04
C TYR A 182 -18.91 -15.17 11.19
N LEU A 183 -18.15 -15.40 10.09
CA LEU A 183 -16.74 -15.13 10.01
C LEU A 183 -16.48 -13.64 9.77
N HIS A 184 -15.49 -13.10 10.47
CA HIS A 184 -14.89 -11.80 10.24
C HIS A 184 -13.38 -11.87 10.53
N LEU A 185 -12.55 -11.92 9.51
CA LEU A 185 -11.10 -11.95 9.70
C LEU A 185 -10.56 -10.64 10.29
N PHE A 186 -11.35 -9.56 10.20
CA PHE A 186 -11.05 -8.24 10.78
C PHE A 186 -12.03 -7.92 11.92
N ALA A 187 -12.60 -6.72 11.97
CA ALA A 187 -13.56 -6.37 13.01
C ALA A 187 -14.90 -7.15 12.87
N PRO A 188 -15.67 -7.35 13.95
CA PRO A 188 -17.01 -7.93 13.87
C PRO A 188 -17.94 -7.18 12.91
N GLU A 189 -17.71 -5.89 12.71
CA GLU A 189 -18.40 -5.03 11.77
C GLU A 189 -18.01 -5.28 10.30
N GLN A 190 -17.09 -6.24 10.04
CA GLN A 190 -16.56 -6.58 8.71
C GLN A 190 -16.77 -8.06 8.37
N PRO A 191 -18.03 -8.53 8.16
CA PRO A 191 -18.33 -9.91 7.80
C PRO A 191 -17.71 -10.31 6.47
N ASP A 192 -17.00 -11.46 6.44
CA ASP A 192 -16.31 -11.99 5.27
C ASP A 192 -17.28 -12.54 4.23
N PHE A 193 -17.12 -12.13 2.97
CA PHE A 193 -17.85 -12.69 1.84
C PHE A 193 -17.42 -14.13 1.54
N ASN A 194 -18.41 -14.93 1.09
CA ASN A 194 -18.16 -16.25 0.54
C ASN A 194 -17.90 -16.16 -0.98
N TRP A 195 -16.67 -16.15 -1.39
CA TRP A 195 -16.27 -16.05 -2.80
C TRP A 195 -16.53 -17.31 -3.64
N GLU A 196 -16.94 -18.41 -3.02
CA GLU A 196 -17.46 -19.57 -3.76
C GLU A 196 -18.88 -19.29 -4.31
N HIS A 197 -19.60 -18.35 -3.71
CA HIS A 197 -20.96 -18.01 -4.13
C HIS A 197 -20.94 -17.17 -5.41
N PRO A 198 -21.66 -17.58 -6.50
CA PRO A 198 -21.60 -16.89 -7.80
C PRO A 198 -22.10 -15.44 -7.74
N ALA A 199 -23.10 -15.12 -6.90
CA ALA A 199 -23.61 -13.76 -6.76
C ALA A 199 -22.57 -12.78 -6.20
N VAL A 200 -21.63 -13.23 -5.35
CA VAL A 200 -20.52 -12.40 -4.86
C VAL A 200 -19.56 -12.08 -6.03
N ARG A 201 -19.22 -13.09 -6.81
CA ARG A 201 -18.36 -12.93 -8.00
C ARG A 201 -18.99 -11.99 -9.04
N ASP A 202 -20.29 -12.13 -9.29
CA ASP A 202 -21.02 -11.28 -10.23
C ASP A 202 -21.11 -9.82 -9.76
N GLU A 203 -21.37 -9.62 -8.47
CA GLU A 203 -21.45 -8.30 -7.88
C GLU A 203 -20.15 -7.52 -8.02
N PHE A 204 -19.03 -8.13 -7.68
CA PHE A 204 -17.74 -7.45 -7.80
C PHE A 204 -17.36 -7.17 -9.26
N ARG A 205 -17.72 -8.02 -10.23
CA ARG A 205 -17.60 -7.67 -11.65
C ARG A 205 -18.45 -6.45 -12.04
N SER A 206 -19.64 -6.32 -11.45
CA SER A 206 -20.50 -5.15 -11.66
C SER A 206 -19.97 -3.89 -10.98
N ILE A 207 -19.35 -4.01 -9.79
CA ILE A 207 -18.69 -2.89 -9.09
C ILE A 207 -17.50 -2.39 -9.90
N LEU A 208 -16.66 -3.30 -10.42
CA LEU A 208 -15.54 -2.92 -11.28
C LEU A 208 -16.02 -2.11 -12.49
N ARG A 209 -17.05 -2.58 -13.20
CA ARG A 209 -17.61 -1.85 -14.35
C ARG A 209 -18.15 -0.48 -13.97
N PHE A 210 -18.85 -0.36 -12.85
CA PHE A 210 -19.37 0.92 -12.38
C PHE A 210 -18.26 1.98 -12.26
N TRP A 211 -17.15 1.64 -11.62
CA TRP A 211 -16.03 2.59 -11.44
C TRP A 211 -15.24 2.80 -12.73
N LEU A 212 -15.08 1.78 -13.57
CA LEU A 212 -14.45 1.91 -14.88
C LEU A 212 -15.29 2.81 -15.81
N ASP A 213 -16.61 2.71 -15.77
CA ASP A 213 -17.54 3.60 -16.49
C ASP A 213 -17.43 5.04 -16.00
N MET A 214 -17.13 5.26 -14.71
CA MET A 214 -16.81 6.58 -14.16
C MET A 214 -15.43 7.10 -14.56
N GLY A 215 -14.59 6.28 -15.16
CA GLY A 215 -13.30 6.66 -15.73
C GLY A 215 -12.09 6.38 -14.87
N VAL A 216 -12.17 5.61 -13.76
CA VAL A 216 -10.96 5.23 -13.01
C VAL A 216 -10.01 4.42 -13.87
N ASP A 217 -8.71 4.57 -13.62
CA ASP A 217 -7.66 3.89 -14.36
C ASP A 217 -7.27 2.54 -13.75
N GLY A 218 -7.77 2.23 -12.55
CA GLY A 218 -7.53 0.95 -11.91
C GLY A 218 -8.00 0.86 -10.47
N PHE A 219 -7.65 -0.29 -9.86
CA PHE A 219 -8.04 -0.61 -8.50
C PHE A 219 -6.85 -1.15 -7.71
N ARG A 220 -6.72 -0.70 -6.47
CA ARG A 220 -5.93 -1.40 -5.46
C ARG A 220 -6.87 -2.36 -4.75
N VAL A 221 -6.51 -3.63 -4.74
CA VAL A 221 -7.33 -4.71 -4.18
C VAL A 221 -6.87 -4.98 -2.76
N ASP A 222 -7.72 -4.60 -1.83
CA ASP A 222 -7.55 -4.81 -0.39
C ASP A 222 -7.61 -6.29 -0.04
N VAL A 223 -6.73 -6.74 0.87
CA VAL A 223 -6.67 -8.15 1.31
C VAL A 223 -6.78 -9.14 0.16
N ALA A 224 -6.06 -8.89 -0.94
CA ALA A 224 -6.15 -9.68 -2.16
C ALA A 224 -5.87 -11.18 -1.95
N HIS A 225 -5.18 -11.55 -0.90
CA HIS A 225 -4.85 -12.93 -0.53
C HIS A 225 -5.92 -13.60 0.34
N GLY A 226 -6.96 -12.84 0.77
CA GLY A 226 -7.95 -13.31 1.75
C GLY A 226 -9.27 -13.83 1.17
N LEU A 227 -9.55 -13.66 -0.13
CA LEU A 227 -10.88 -13.88 -0.68
C LEU A 227 -11.36 -15.33 -0.57
N VAL A 228 -10.48 -16.30 -0.78
CA VAL A 228 -10.80 -17.73 -0.76
C VAL A 228 -10.29 -18.35 0.54
N LYS A 229 -11.15 -19.13 1.19
CA LYS A 229 -10.83 -19.86 2.41
C LYS A 229 -10.63 -21.34 2.10
N ALA A 230 -9.78 -22.02 2.86
CA ALA A 230 -9.59 -23.48 2.72
C ALA A 230 -10.91 -24.22 2.95
N ALA A 231 -11.17 -25.24 2.11
CA ALA A 231 -12.39 -26.03 2.20
C ALA A 231 -12.56 -26.65 3.60
N GLY A 232 -13.76 -26.56 4.13
CA GLY A 232 -14.10 -27.09 5.47
C GLY A 232 -13.65 -26.20 6.63
N LEU A 233 -12.96 -25.08 6.38
CA LEU A 233 -12.53 -24.12 7.40
C LEU A 233 -11.78 -24.81 8.57
N PRO A 234 -10.65 -25.49 8.32
CA PRO A 234 -9.96 -26.31 9.32
C PRO A 234 -9.42 -25.47 10.47
N ASP A 235 -9.35 -26.06 11.67
CA ASP A 235 -8.63 -25.48 12.80
C ASP A 235 -7.13 -25.33 12.45
N ILE A 236 -6.48 -24.27 12.94
CA ILE A 236 -5.04 -24.04 12.78
C ILE A 236 -4.26 -24.80 13.87
N GLY A 237 -4.82 -24.91 15.08
CA GLY A 237 -4.22 -25.61 16.21
C GLY A 237 -3.07 -24.85 16.86
N SER A 238 -2.93 -23.58 16.57
CA SER A 238 -1.90 -22.69 17.16
C SER A 238 -2.55 -21.47 17.81
N HIS A 239 -1.95 -21.01 18.90
CA HIS A 239 -2.19 -19.68 19.44
C HIS A 239 -1.18 -18.68 18.83
N ASP A 240 -1.47 -17.39 18.89
CA ASP A 240 -0.63 -16.34 18.27
C ASP A 240 -0.59 -16.44 16.72
N GLN A 241 -1.72 -16.69 16.10
CA GLN A 241 -1.84 -16.84 14.64
C GLN A 241 -1.34 -15.62 13.86
N LEU A 242 -1.42 -14.43 14.44
CA LEU A 242 -0.87 -13.19 13.87
C LEU A 242 0.64 -13.27 13.58
N LYS A 243 1.40 -14.05 14.34
CA LYS A 243 2.84 -14.25 14.09
C LYS A 243 3.15 -15.12 12.87
N LEU A 244 2.16 -15.84 12.36
CA LEU A 244 2.29 -16.69 11.16
C LEU A 244 2.01 -15.92 9.87
N LEU A 245 1.39 -14.73 9.99
CA LEU A 245 1.07 -13.90 8.83
C LEU A 245 2.33 -13.51 8.06
N GLY A 246 2.29 -13.71 6.74
CA GLY A 246 3.43 -13.46 5.87
C GLY A 246 4.59 -14.46 5.99
N ASN A 247 4.47 -15.49 6.85
CA ASN A 247 5.48 -16.54 7.01
C ASN A 247 5.00 -17.91 6.52
N ASP A 248 3.68 -18.18 6.62
CA ASP A 248 3.05 -19.43 6.23
C ASP A 248 1.78 -19.18 5.41
N VAL A 249 1.40 -20.15 4.56
CA VAL A 249 0.09 -20.17 3.90
C VAL A 249 -0.97 -20.55 4.93
N MET A 250 -1.82 -19.58 5.28
CA MET A 250 -2.88 -19.77 6.26
C MET A 250 -4.14 -20.33 5.59
N PRO A 251 -5.01 -21.09 6.29
CA PRO A 251 -6.25 -21.60 5.69
C PRO A 251 -7.23 -20.50 5.27
N PHE A 252 -7.04 -19.28 5.70
CA PHE A 252 -7.84 -18.12 5.33
C PHE A 252 -7.08 -17.12 4.44
N PHE A 253 -5.79 -17.33 4.17
CA PHE A 253 -4.97 -16.47 3.30
C PHE A 253 -4.18 -17.28 2.28
N ASP A 254 -3.95 -16.65 1.12
CA ASP A 254 -3.09 -17.12 0.04
C ASP A 254 -3.47 -18.51 -0.51
N GLN A 255 -4.78 -18.78 -0.60
CA GLN A 255 -5.33 -20.01 -1.19
C GLN A 255 -5.35 -19.89 -2.72
N ASP A 256 -4.90 -20.93 -3.43
CA ASP A 256 -4.75 -20.90 -4.90
C ASP A 256 -6.04 -20.61 -5.69
N GLY A 257 -7.21 -20.88 -5.08
CA GLY A 257 -8.52 -20.56 -5.69
C GLY A 257 -8.75 -19.07 -5.97
N VAL A 258 -8.01 -18.17 -5.33
CA VAL A 258 -8.14 -16.72 -5.52
C VAL A 258 -7.76 -16.28 -6.93
N HIS A 259 -6.86 -16.99 -7.58
CA HIS A 259 -6.34 -16.64 -8.90
C HIS A 259 -7.39 -16.69 -10.02
N GLU A 260 -8.41 -17.55 -9.91
CA GLU A 260 -9.54 -17.56 -10.85
C GLU A 260 -10.36 -16.27 -10.80
N ILE A 261 -10.48 -15.69 -9.61
CA ILE A 261 -11.20 -14.42 -9.41
C ILE A 261 -10.46 -13.32 -10.17
N TYR A 262 -9.14 -13.25 -10.03
CA TYR A 262 -8.33 -12.20 -10.67
C TYR A 262 -8.27 -12.34 -12.19
N ARG A 263 -8.25 -13.55 -12.74
CA ARG A 263 -8.42 -13.77 -14.18
C ARG A 263 -9.76 -13.26 -14.68
N SER A 264 -10.84 -13.51 -13.91
CA SER A 264 -12.16 -12.98 -14.22
C SER A 264 -12.20 -11.45 -14.21
N TRP A 265 -11.52 -10.81 -13.27
CA TRP A 265 -11.43 -9.35 -13.19
C TRP A 265 -10.54 -8.77 -14.30
N ARG A 266 -9.44 -9.44 -14.63
CA ARG A 266 -8.59 -9.05 -15.76
C ARG A 266 -9.41 -9.00 -17.06
N ASN A 267 -10.31 -9.96 -17.27
CA ASN A 267 -11.21 -9.96 -18.42
C ASN A 267 -12.14 -8.75 -18.40
N VAL A 268 -12.69 -8.35 -17.26
CA VAL A 268 -13.51 -7.13 -17.14
C VAL A 268 -12.70 -5.89 -17.53
N LEU A 269 -11.48 -5.74 -17.02
CA LEU A 269 -10.64 -4.59 -17.36
C LEU A 269 -10.33 -4.53 -18.86
N SER A 270 -10.20 -5.68 -19.53
CA SER A 270 -9.93 -5.75 -20.97
C SER A 270 -11.12 -5.36 -21.86
N GLU A 271 -12.31 -5.16 -21.29
CA GLU A 271 -13.47 -4.63 -21.99
C GLU A 271 -13.35 -3.11 -22.25
N TYR A 272 -12.41 -2.42 -21.59
CA TYR A 272 -12.25 -0.97 -21.64
C TYR A 272 -11.03 -0.53 -22.45
N ASP A 273 -11.17 0.56 -23.20
CA ASP A 273 -10.09 1.15 -23.96
C ASP A 273 -9.00 1.72 -23.02
N GLY A 274 -7.76 1.57 -23.45
CA GLY A 274 -6.59 1.96 -22.67
C GLY A 274 -6.25 0.93 -21.58
N GLU A 275 -5.12 1.11 -20.94
CA GLU A 275 -4.68 0.19 -19.90
C GLU A 275 -5.30 0.53 -18.56
N ARG A 276 -6.08 -0.41 -18.02
CA ARG A 276 -6.62 -0.40 -16.66
C ARG A 276 -5.80 -1.35 -15.81
N VAL A 277 -5.58 -1.01 -14.53
CA VAL A 277 -4.66 -1.77 -13.67
C VAL A 277 -5.36 -2.35 -12.45
N LEU A 278 -4.84 -3.49 -11.99
CA LEU A 278 -5.13 -4.07 -10.68
C LEU A 278 -3.82 -4.15 -9.90
N VAL A 279 -3.86 -3.72 -8.65
CA VAL A 279 -2.72 -3.76 -7.72
C VAL A 279 -3.10 -4.61 -6.52
N ALA A 280 -2.38 -5.70 -6.28
CA ALA A 280 -2.64 -6.58 -5.14
C ALA A 280 -2.02 -6.03 -3.85
N GLU A 281 -2.82 -5.93 -2.81
CA GLU A 281 -2.31 -5.98 -1.45
C GLU A 281 -2.35 -7.43 -0.98
N ALA A 282 -1.20 -8.10 -1.02
CA ALA A 282 -1.08 -9.50 -0.67
C ALA A 282 0.14 -9.75 0.23
N TRP A 283 -0.13 -10.07 1.49
CA TRP A 283 0.87 -10.50 2.44
C TRP A 283 1.11 -12.00 2.26
N THR A 284 2.08 -12.33 1.42
CA THR A 284 2.43 -13.73 1.08
C THR A 284 3.72 -14.15 1.76
N PRO A 285 3.89 -15.46 2.03
CA PRO A 285 5.10 -15.96 2.69
C PRO A 285 6.40 -15.72 1.91
N THR A 286 6.34 -15.72 0.58
CA THR A 286 7.51 -15.53 -0.27
C THR A 286 7.21 -14.65 -1.48
N VAL A 287 8.26 -14.06 -2.05
CA VAL A 287 8.13 -13.24 -3.28
C VAL A 287 7.65 -14.05 -4.49
N GLU A 288 7.91 -15.36 -4.54
CA GLU A 288 7.41 -16.26 -5.58
C GLU A 288 5.90 -16.43 -5.48
N ARG A 289 5.35 -16.48 -4.26
CA ARG A 289 3.90 -16.48 -4.08
C ARG A 289 3.29 -15.14 -4.45
N THR A 290 3.95 -14.02 -4.12
CA THR A 290 3.53 -12.69 -4.60
C THR A 290 3.48 -12.65 -6.14
N ALA A 291 4.47 -13.24 -6.82
CA ALA A 291 4.52 -13.28 -8.28
C ALA A 291 3.32 -14.03 -8.91
N ASN A 292 2.68 -14.94 -8.20
CA ASN A 292 1.48 -15.62 -8.70
C ASN A 292 0.30 -14.66 -8.94
N TYR A 293 0.21 -13.56 -8.17
CA TYR A 293 -0.87 -12.56 -8.32
C TYR A 293 -0.71 -11.69 -9.56
N VAL A 294 0.49 -11.64 -10.14
CA VAL A 294 0.82 -10.77 -11.28
C VAL A 294 1.19 -11.53 -12.54
N ARG A 295 0.70 -12.78 -12.67
CA ARG A 295 0.78 -13.52 -13.95
C ARG A 295 0.10 -12.72 -15.06
N PRO A 296 0.46 -12.91 -16.34
CA PRO A 296 0.00 -12.08 -17.47
C PRO A 296 -1.52 -11.95 -17.62
N ASP A 297 -2.26 -12.94 -17.15
CA ASP A 297 -3.73 -13.03 -17.18
C ASP A 297 -4.42 -12.64 -15.87
N GLU A 298 -3.64 -12.15 -14.87
CA GLU A 298 -4.13 -11.77 -13.55
C GLU A 298 -3.92 -10.27 -13.27
N MET A 299 -3.45 -9.88 -12.08
CA MET A 299 -3.22 -8.46 -11.77
C MET A 299 -1.96 -7.92 -12.46
N HIS A 300 -1.75 -6.63 -12.38
CA HIS A 300 -0.63 -5.94 -13.03
C HIS A 300 0.53 -5.71 -12.07
N GLN A 301 0.22 -5.42 -10.82
CA GLN A 301 1.15 -5.07 -9.77
C GLN A 301 0.78 -5.78 -8.47
N ALA A 302 1.76 -6.01 -7.60
CA ALA A 302 1.57 -6.44 -6.23
C ALA A 302 2.60 -5.76 -5.35
N PHE A 303 2.19 -5.21 -4.21
CA PHE A 303 3.10 -4.55 -3.28
C PHE A 303 4.18 -5.51 -2.79
N ASN A 304 5.42 -5.05 -2.80
CA ASN A 304 6.55 -5.79 -2.25
C ASN A 304 6.68 -5.53 -0.74
N PHE A 305 5.93 -6.28 0.05
CA PHE A 305 5.95 -6.15 1.50
C PHE A 305 7.22 -6.71 2.14
N GLN A 306 7.92 -7.62 1.48
CA GLN A 306 9.24 -8.07 1.94
C GLN A 306 10.24 -6.91 1.89
N TYR A 307 10.24 -6.12 0.80
CA TYR A 307 11.08 -4.92 0.72
C TYR A 307 10.66 -3.85 1.73
N LEU A 308 9.36 -3.62 1.88
CA LEU A 308 8.83 -2.69 2.89
C LEU A 308 9.30 -3.07 4.30
N GLY A 309 9.32 -4.36 4.63
CA GLY A 309 9.72 -4.89 5.93
C GLY A 309 11.23 -4.94 6.19
N THR A 310 12.07 -4.76 5.16
CA THR A 310 13.52 -4.91 5.26
C THR A 310 14.13 -3.76 6.07
N HIS A 311 15.13 -4.09 6.88
CA HIS A 311 15.90 -3.09 7.62
C HIS A 311 16.82 -2.28 6.70
N TRP A 312 17.30 -1.14 7.20
CA TRP A 312 18.30 -0.34 6.51
C TRP A 312 19.70 -0.99 6.63
N ASP A 313 19.84 -2.13 5.97
CA ASP A 313 21.06 -2.95 5.92
C ASP A 313 21.35 -3.38 4.48
N ALA A 314 22.60 -3.21 4.03
CA ALA A 314 22.99 -3.47 2.65
C ALA A 314 22.80 -4.94 2.23
N ALA A 315 23.08 -5.89 3.11
CA ALA A 315 22.98 -7.31 2.78
C ALA A 315 21.51 -7.76 2.69
N GLU A 316 20.69 -7.32 3.63
CA GLU A 316 19.24 -7.60 3.63
C GLU A 316 18.55 -6.95 2.42
N LEU A 317 18.83 -5.67 2.16
CA LEU A 317 18.28 -4.95 1.00
C LEU A 317 18.69 -5.61 -0.32
N ARG A 318 19.96 -5.99 -0.48
CA ARG A 318 20.42 -6.70 -1.67
C ARG A 318 19.67 -8.04 -1.86
N SER A 319 19.56 -8.80 -0.79
CA SER A 319 18.89 -10.11 -0.81
C SER A 319 17.44 -10.00 -1.27
N VAL A 320 16.68 -9.05 -0.69
CA VAL A 320 15.26 -8.87 -1.05
C VAL A 320 15.09 -8.30 -2.47
N ILE A 321 15.98 -7.39 -2.91
CA ILE A 321 15.96 -6.86 -4.28
C ILE A 321 16.19 -7.98 -5.29
N ASP A 322 17.24 -8.78 -5.10
CA ASP A 322 17.57 -9.90 -5.99
C ASP A 322 16.44 -10.93 -6.05
N ALA A 323 15.92 -11.35 -4.91
CA ALA A 323 14.80 -12.29 -4.82
C ALA A 323 13.55 -11.77 -5.53
N SER A 324 13.21 -10.49 -5.32
CA SER A 324 12.04 -9.84 -5.92
C SER A 324 12.14 -9.77 -7.45
N LEU A 325 13.28 -9.31 -7.97
CA LEU A 325 13.51 -9.22 -9.40
C LEU A 325 13.52 -10.61 -10.06
N ALA A 326 14.12 -11.60 -9.38
CA ALA A 326 14.14 -12.99 -9.86
C ALA A 326 12.75 -13.62 -9.92
N ALA A 327 11.89 -13.36 -8.92
CA ALA A 327 10.53 -13.89 -8.87
C ALA A 327 9.59 -13.26 -9.90
N MET A 328 9.75 -11.96 -10.19
CA MET A 328 8.88 -11.23 -11.13
C MET A 328 9.25 -11.49 -12.61
N ARG A 329 10.51 -11.77 -12.92
CA ARG A 329 10.98 -12.00 -14.30
C ARG A 329 10.22 -13.12 -15.04
N PRO A 330 9.99 -14.32 -14.47
CA PRO A 330 9.27 -15.39 -15.17
C PRO A 330 7.83 -15.05 -15.55
N VAL A 331 7.18 -14.15 -14.80
CA VAL A 331 5.80 -13.71 -15.05
C VAL A 331 5.74 -12.43 -15.89
N GLY A 332 6.89 -11.80 -16.18
CA GLY A 332 6.97 -10.60 -17.00
C GLY A 332 6.37 -9.34 -16.36
N ALA A 333 6.10 -9.37 -15.06
CA ALA A 333 5.62 -8.23 -14.30
C ALA A 333 6.76 -7.38 -13.76
N PRO A 334 6.59 -6.05 -13.59
CA PRO A 334 7.54 -5.23 -12.86
C PRO A 334 7.40 -5.50 -11.35
N THR A 335 8.49 -5.30 -10.62
CA THR A 335 8.42 -5.19 -9.17
C THR A 335 7.74 -3.88 -8.76
N THR A 336 6.95 -3.91 -7.69
CA THR A 336 6.26 -2.74 -7.16
C THR A 336 6.82 -2.40 -5.78
N TRP A 337 7.64 -1.37 -5.72
CA TRP A 337 8.38 -0.97 -4.53
C TRP A 337 7.54 -0.05 -3.64
N VAL A 338 7.63 -0.23 -2.33
CA VAL A 338 6.90 0.56 -1.34
C VAL A 338 7.69 0.64 -0.03
N LEU A 339 7.70 1.81 0.61
CA LEU A 339 8.37 2.05 1.90
C LEU A 339 7.38 2.29 3.05
N SER A 340 6.21 2.84 2.77
CA SER A 340 5.17 3.12 3.77
C SER A 340 3.78 3.09 3.13
N ASN A 341 2.76 2.91 3.96
CA ASN A 341 1.35 3.09 3.64
C ASN A 341 0.58 3.52 4.90
N HIS A 342 -0.74 3.55 4.85
CA HIS A 342 -1.61 3.93 5.96
C HIS A 342 -1.78 2.86 7.05
N ASP A 343 -1.17 1.69 6.90
CA ASP A 343 -1.28 0.55 7.83
C ASP A 343 0.02 0.20 8.55
N VAL A 344 1.13 0.85 8.18
CA VAL A 344 2.44 0.60 8.77
C VAL A 344 3.10 1.88 9.27
N THR A 345 3.96 1.75 10.26
CA THR A 345 4.79 2.85 10.75
C THR A 345 5.58 3.48 9.61
N ARG A 346 5.51 4.81 9.47
CA ARG A 346 6.26 5.57 8.46
C ARG A 346 7.74 5.23 8.50
N HIS A 347 8.35 5.04 7.35
CA HIS A 347 9.75 4.62 7.28
C HIS A 347 10.72 5.63 7.92
N ALA A 348 10.40 6.93 7.97
CA ALA A 348 11.18 7.92 8.71
C ALA A 348 11.25 7.61 10.22
N THR A 349 10.22 7.03 10.81
CA THR A 349 10.22 6.56 12.20
C THR A 349 10.79 5.15 12.31
N ARG A 350 10.41 4.25 11.40
CA ARG A 350 10.84 2.84 11.43
C ARG A 350 12.36 2.70 11.31
N PHE A 351 13.01 3.44 10.41
CA PHE A 351 14.46 3.38 10.23
C PHE A 351 15.27 4.03 11.36
N ALA A 352 14.63 4.79 12.25
CA ALA A 352 15.22 5.25 13.49
C ALA A 352 15.28 4.17 14.58
N ASN A 353 14.54 3.07 14.40
CA ASN A 353 14.34 2.03 15.40
C ASN A 353 14.80 0.66 14.89
N PRO A 354 15.53 -0.13 15.67
CA PRO A 354 16.03 -1.44 15.27
C PRO A 354 14.95 -2.54 15.24
N ALA A 355 13.73 -2.23 15.68
CA ALA A 355 12.73 -3.24 15.97
C ALA A 355 11.86 -3.67 14.75
N GLY A 356 12.02 -3.04 13.58
CA GLY A 356 11.36 -3.44 12.33
C GLY A 356 9.84 -3.18 12.29
N LEU A 357 9.17 -3.81 11.31
CA LEU A 357 7.71 -3.80 11.18
C LEU A 357 7.05 -4.54 12.34
N GLY A 358 5.88 -4.06 12.76
CA GLY A 358 5.06 -4.72 13.79
C GLY A 358 5.48 -4.45 15.23
N THR A 359 6.52 -3.64 15.45
CA THR A 359 6.85 -3.20 16.81
C THR A 359 6.19 -1.87 17.06
N GLN A 360 5.39 -1.82 18.11
CA GLN A 360 4.77 -0.59 18.58
C GLN A 360 5.83 0.40 19.04
N LEU A 361 6.04 1.42 18.24
CA LEU A 361 6.99 2.47 18.57
C LEU A 361 6.27 3.54 19.39
N ARG A 362 6.25 3.35 20.72
CA ARG A 362 5.80 4.38 21.67
C ARG A 362 6.81 5.52 21.83
N THR A 363 8.00 5.37 21.25
CA THR A 363 9.05 6.38 21.27
C THR A 363 9.52 6.67 19.85
N PRO A 364 9.67 7.94 19.48
CA PRO A 364 9.98 8.33 18.09
C PRO A 364 11.38 7.90 17.60
N GLY A 365 12.24 7.37 18.46
CA GLY A 365 13.64 7.09 18.11
C GLY A 365 14.44 8.36 17.82
N ASP A 366 15.59 8.19 17.17
CA ASP A 366 16.42 9.30 16.66
C ASP A 366 15.84 9.83 15.35
N ARG A 367 15.13 10.96 15.42
CA ARG A 367 14.45 11.58 14.27
C ARG A 367 15.40 11.98 13.14
N GLU A 368 16.59 12.48 13.47
CA GLU A 368 17.56 12.91 12.46
C GLU A 368 18.12 11.70 11.72
N LEU A 369 18.45 10.64 12.45
CA LEU A 369 18.86 9.36 11.87
C LEU A 369 17.76 8.76 10.99
N GLY A 370 16.53 8.73 11.49
CA GLY A 370 15.37 8.19 10.77
C GLY A 370 15.10 8.94 9.46
N LEU A 371 15.11 10.27 9.50
CA LEU A 371 14.94 11.11 8.32
C LEU A 371 16.08 10.93 7.30
N ARG A 372 17.33 10.90 7.75
CA ARG A 372 18.50 10.68 6.87
C ARG A 372 18.39 9.33 6.15
N ARG A 373 18.06 8.26 6.86
CA ARG A 373 17.84 6.92 6.28
C ARG A 373 16.63 6.88 5.35
N ALA A 374 15.53 7.54 5.71
CA ALA A 374 14.34 7.62 4.88
C ALA A 374 14.64 8.27 3.53
N ARG A 375 15.33 9.40 3.51
CA ARG A 375 15.77 10.08 2.29
C ARG A 375 16.67 9.19 1.43
N ALA A 376 17.61 8.49 2.06
CA ALA A 376 18.49 7.55 1.36
C ALA A 376 17.75 6.34 0.79
N ALA A 377 16.80 5.76 1.55
CA ALA A 377 15.96 4.66 1.12
C ALA A 377 15.05 5.04 -0.05
N THR A 378 14.51 6.26 -0.05
CA THR A 378 13.71 6.79 -1.17
C THR A 378 14.52 6.85 -2.47
N LEU A 379 15.74 7.39 -2.43
CA LEU A 379 16.59 7.40 -3.64
C LEU A 379 16.97 5.99 -4.07
N LEU A 380 17.27 5.08 -3.14
CA LEU A 380 17.51 3.68 -3.47
C LEU A 380 16.30 3.06 -4.16
N MET A 381 15.11 3.20 -3.58
CA MET A 381 13.85 2.67 -4.13
C MET A 381 13.57 3.21 -5.54
N LEU A 382 13.67 4.51 -5.73
CA LEU A 382 13.39 5.16 -7.02
C LEU A 382 14.45 4.87 -8.11
N ALA A 383 15.62 4.35 -7.74
CA ALA A 383 16.63 3.89 -8.68
C ALA A 383 16.39 2.44 -9.17
N LEU A 384 15.58 1.66 -8.46
CA LEU A 384 15.27 0.28 -8.81
C LEU A 384 14.34 0.20 -10.02
N PRO A 385 14.45 -0.88 -10.84
CA PRO A 385 13.52 -1.10 -11.94
C PRO A 385 12.12 -1.46 -11.45
N GLY A 386 11.09 -0.93 -12.10
CA GLY A 386 9.69 -1.16 -11.76
C GLY A 386 8.97 0.09 -11.27
N SER A 387 7.77 -0.09 -10.73
CA SER A 387 6.93 0.98 -10.18
C SER A 387 7.24 1.24 -8.70
N ALA A 388 6.85 2.43 -8.23
CA ALA A 388 7.00 2.80 -6.83
C ALA A 388 5.72 3.44 -6.28
N TYR A 389 5.40 3.17 -5.03
CA TYR A 389 4.31 3.82 -4.31
C TYR A 389 4.87 4.71 -3.21
N VAL A 390 4.33 5.92 -3.13
CA VAL A 390 4.69 6.95 -2.16
C VAL A 390 3.47 7.27 -1.32
N TYR A 391 3.53 7.08 -0.03
CA TYR A 391 2.44 7.43 0.88
C TYR A 391 2.47 8.92 1.22
N GLN A 392 1.31 9.58 1.29
CA GLN A 392 1.20 11.01 1.64
C GLN A 392 2.05 11.37 2.86
N GLY A 393 2.83 12.45 2.71
CA GLY A 393 3.74 12.95 3.74
C GLY A 393 5.13 12.30 3.76
N GLU A 394 5.39 11.27 2.95
CA GLU A 394 6.77 10.76 2.76
C GLU A 394 7.67 11.84 2.15
N GLU A 395 7.13 12.54 1.16
CA GLU A 395 7.84 13.63 0.49
C GLU A 395 8.16 14.82 1.41
N LEU A 396 7.51 14.88 2.56
CA LEU A 396 7.78 15.86 3.62
C LEU A 396 8.71 15.31 4.70
N GLY A 397 9.05 14.03 4.66
CA GLY A 397 9.81 13.36 5.71
C GLY A 397 9.05 13.25 7.03
N LEU A 398 7.72 13.19 7.00
CA LEU A 398 6.90 13.12 8.21
C LEU A 398 7.18 11.85 9.00
N PRO A 399 7.47 11.96 10.30
CA PRO A 399 7.49 10.80 11.20
C PRO A 399 6.08 10.40 11.61
N ASP A 400 5.93 9.21 12.20
CA ASP A 400 4.72 8.86 12.94
C ASP A 400 4.53 9.77 14.16
N VAL A 401 3.27 9.98 14.52
CA VAL A 401 2.89 10.59 15.80
C VAL A 401 2.66 9.46 16.81
N THR A 402 3.67 9.18 17.61
CA THR A 402 3.69 8.02 18.53
C THR A 402 3.00 8.29 19.87
N ASP A 403 2.73 9.56 20.19
CA ASP A 403 2.20 10.04 21.46
C ASP A 403 0.77 10.58 21.36
N LEU A 404 -0.01 10.10 20.39
CA LEU A 404 -1.42 10.44 20.28
C LEU A 404 -2.16 10.07 21.57
N PRO A 405 -3.01 10.97 22.11
CA PRO A 405 -3.90 10.65 23.23
C PRO A 405 -4.82 9.47 22.89
N ASP A 406 -5.07 8.60 23.88
CA ASP A 406 -5.90 7.42 23.67
C ASP A 406 -7.34 7.77 23.25
N GLU A 407 -7.87 8.89 23.72
CA GLU A 407 -9.23 9.39 23.44
C GLU A 407 -9.46 9.84 22.00
N VAL A 408 -8.40 10.10 21.22
CA VAL A 408 -8.54 10.48 19.79
C VAL A 408 -8.30 9.31 18.85
N ARG A 409 -7.86 8.16 19.37
CA ARG A 409 -7.55 6.99 18.55
C ARG A 409 -8.81 6.38 17.94
N GLN A 410 -8.70 5.88 16.71
CA GLN A 410 -9.80 5.26 15.98
C GLN A 410 -9.43 3.89 15.40
N ASP A 411 -8.18 3.45 15.53
CA ASP A 411 -7.75 2.14 15.04
C ASP A 411 -8.46 0.99 15.80
N PRO A 412 -9.24 0.12 15.13
CA PRO A 412 -9.90 -1.02 15.77
C PRO A 412 -8.96 -1.92 16.56
N SER A 413 -7.73 -2.12 16.09
CA SER A 413 -6.74 -2.96 16.77
C SER A 413 -6.38 -2.42 18.16
N PHE A 414 -6.39 -1.09 18.34
CA PHE A 414 -6.14 -0.47 19.64
C PHE A 414 -7.17 -0.90 20.69
N PHE A 415 -8.44 -0.95 20.30
CA PHE A 415 -9.54 -1.30 21.22
C PHE A 415 -9.63 -2.82 21.44
N ARG A 416 -9.36 -3.63 20.42
CA ARG A 416 -9.47 -5.10 20.48
C ARG A 416 -8.26 -5.75 21.16
N ALA A 417 -7.07 -5.23 20.97
CA ALA A 417 -5.84 -5.73 21.59
C ALA A 417 -5.53 -5.08 22.95
N THR A 418 -6.53 -4.50 23.61
CA THR A 418 -6.42 -3.91 24.95
C THR A 418 -5.33 -2.82 25.08
N GLY A 419 -5.18 -1.97 24.05
CA GLY A 419 -4.25 -0.86 24.02
C GLY A 419 -2.77 -1.24 23.82
N GLN A 420 -2.52 -2.48 23.40
CA GLN A 420 -1.16 -2.96 23.14
C GLN A 420 -0.79 -2.99 21.65
N ASP A 421 -1.78 -3.01 20.76
CA ASP A 421 -1.64 -2.94 19.31
C ASP A 421 -2.49 -1.81 18.74
N GLY A 422 -2.43 -1.55 17.45
CA GLY A 422 -3.31 -0.57 16.81
C GLY A 422 -2.76 0.85 16.84
N PHE A 423 -1.53 1.05 16.37
CA PHE A 423 -0.93 2.38 16.29
C PHE A 423 -0.96 2.99 14.89
N ARG A 424 -1.83 2.45 13.99
CA ARG A 424 -1.98 2.97 12.62
C ARG A 424 -2.42 4.44 12.62
N ASP A 425 -3.10 4.93 13.65
CA ASP A 425 -3.45 6.35 13.79
C ASP A 425 -2.23 7.28 13.69
N GLY A 426 -1.06 6.84 14.17
CA GLY A 426 0.16 7.63 14.14
C GLY A 426 0.64 8.01 12.73
N CYS A 427 0.49 7.10 11.75
CA CYS A 427 0.82 7.38 10.36
C CYS A 427 -0.32 8.08 9.60
N ARG A 428 -1.51 8.18 10.19
CA ARG A 428 -2.73 8.73 9.60
C ARG A 428 -3.01 10.18 9.95
N VAL A 429 -2.17 10.81 10.76
CA VAL A 429 -2.32 12.23 11.14
C VAL A 429 -2.32 13.11 9.87
N PRO A 430 -3.24 14.10 9.78
CA PRO A 430 -3.36 14.98 8.61
C PRO A 430 -2.05 15.68 8.25
N ILE A 431 -1.75 15.76 6.95
CA ILE A 431 -0.52 16.39 6.47
C ILE A 431 -0.56 17.91 6.61
N PRO A 432 0.58 18.57 6.92
CA PRO A 432 0.68 20.02 7.03
C PRO A 432 0.93 20.65 5.66
N TRP A 433 0.05 21.55 5.21
CA TRP A 433 0.21 22.30 3.97
C TRP A 433 0.91 23.65 4.17
N THR A 434 0.62 24.33 5.29
CA THR A 434 1.17 25.65 5.64
C THR A 434 1.89 25.61 6.97
N ALA A 435 2.80 26.56 7.19
CA ALA A 435 3.54 26.66 8.45
C ALA A 435 2.69 27.24 9.60
N GLU A 436 1.56 27.85 9.29
CA GLU A 436 0.67 28.52 10.23
C GLU A 436 -0.78 28.06 10.07
N GLY A 437 -1.64 28.43 11.01
CA GLY A 437 -3.06 28.10 11.03
C GLY A 437 -3.42 27.00 12.02
N SER A 438 -4.71 26.81 12.29
CA SER A 438 -5.22 25.88 13.32
C SER A 438 -4.93 24.40 13.03
N SER A 439 -4.76 24.05 11.76
CA SER A 439 -4.48 22.70 11.27
C SER A 439 -3.42 22.70 10.17
N TYR A 440 -2.51 23.67 10.20
CA TYR A 440 -1.42 23.80 9.22
C TYR A 440 -1.92 23.72 7.76
N GLY A 441 -3.04 24.39 7.45
CA GLY A 441 -3.60 24.44 6.10
C GLY A 441 -4.28 23.14 5.62
N PHE A 442 -4.46 22.15 6.50
CA PHE A 442 -5.26 20.97 6.20
C PHE A 442 -6.72 21.34 5.93
N GLY A 443 -7.31 22.17 6.82
CA GLY A 443 -8.64 22.74 6.72
C GLY A 443 -8.80 23.97 7.63
N THR A 444 -10.01 24.50 7.70
CA THR A 444 -10.34 25.67 8.55
C THR A 444 -10.94 25.28 9.90
N GLY A 445 -11.46 24.08 10.04
CA GLY A 445 -12.17 23.56 11.21
C GLY A 445 -11.33 22.76 12.21
N GLY A 446 -10.00 22.71 12.02
CA GLY A 446 -9.12 21.85 12.82
C GLY A 446 -8.73 20.57 12.09
N SER A 447 -8.40 19.48 12.84
CA SER A 447 -8.09 18.17 12.27
C SER A 447 -8.57 17.06 13.22
N TRP A 448 -9.06 15.98 12.67
CA TRP A 448 -9.59 14.83 13.42
C TRP A 448 -8.55 14.11 14.30
N LEU A 449 -7.26 14.14 13.89
CA LEU A 449 -6.14 13.76 14.73
C LEU A 449 -5.25 15.00 14.96
N PRO A 450 -4.72 15.20 16.17
CA PRO A 450 -3.89 16.35 16.49
C PRO A 450 -2.55 16.29 15.75
N GLN A 451 -2.21 17.37 15.06
CA GLN A 451 -0.92 17.53 14.38
C GLN A 451 0.13 18.06 15.39
N PRO A 452 1.34 17.49 15.43
CA PRO A 452 2.43 18.01 16.27
C PRO A 452 2.83 19.44 15.87
N THR A 453 3.12 20.29 16.86
CA THR A 453 3.57 21.68 16.57
C THR A 453 4.88 21.74 15.78
N THR A 454 5.72 20.70 15.88
CA THR A 454 6.95 20.55 15.10
C THR A 454 6.70 20.37 13.60
N TRP A 455 5.47 20.03 13.19
CA TRP A 455 5.12 19.84 11.78
C TRP A 455 4.96 21.14 11.00
N ALA A 456 4.87 22.30 11.67
CA ALA A 456 4.94 23.59 11.00
C ALA A 456 6.18 23.73 10.08
N ALA A 457 7.35 23.31 10.57
CA ALA A 457 8.60 23.32 9.81
C ALA A 457 8.68 22.21 8.74
N LEU A 458 7.81 21.20 8.82
CA LEU A 458 7.73 20.09 7.85
C LEU A 458 6.60 20.30 6.83
N SER A 459 5.90 21.44 6.87
CA SER A 459 4.80 21.73 5.95
C SER A 459 5.28 21.88 4.50
N VAL A 460 4.36 21.65 3.56
CA VAL A 460 4.61 21.89 2.13
C VAL A 460 5.14 23.30 1.88
N GLU A 461 4.53 24.30 2.53
CA GLU A 461 4.95 25.71 2.41
C GLU A 461 6.39 25.92 2.88
N ALA A 462 6.74 25.42 4.05
CA ALA A 462 8.07 25.57 4.63
C ALA A 462 9.17 24.90 3.80
N GLN A 463 8.86 23.78 3.13
CA GLN A 463 9.82 23.02 2.36
C GLN A 463 9.91 23.42 0.88
N THR A 464 8.87 24.09 0.35
CA THR A 464 8.86 24.49 -1.07
C THR A 464 9.94 25.52 -1.36
N GLY A 465 10.84 25.17 -2.31
CA GLY A 465 11.95 26.02 -2.73
C GLY A 465 13.17 25.98 -1.81
N ASP A 466 13.16 25.20 -0.73
CA ASP A 466 14.35 24.90 0.07
C ASP A 466 15.09 23.70 -0.50
N PRO A 467 16.28 23.87 -1.15
CA PRO A 467 17.03 22.79 -1.76
C PRO A 467 17.43 21.68 -0.75
N GLY A 468 17.54 22.02 0.54
CA GLY A 468 17.84 21.10 1.62
C GLY A 468 16.65 20.24 2.05
N SER A 469 15.43 20.58 1.65
CA SER A 469 14.22 19.93 2.10
C SER A 469 14.02 18.52 1.51
N THR A 470 13.19 17.70 2.18
CA THR A 470 12.83 16.38 1.67
C THR A 470 11.90 16.50 0.47
N LEU A 471 11.02 17.50 0.45
CA LEU A 471 10.13 17.78 -0.68
C LEU A 471 10.91 18.05 -1.97
N GLU A 472 11.94 18.89 -1.93
CA GLU A 472 12.73 19.19 -3.12
C GLU A 472 13.62 18.01 -3.54
N LEU A 473 14.03 17.15 -2.60
CA LEU A 473 14.68 15.88 -2.93
C LEU A 473 13.74 14.96 -3.74
N TYR A 474 12.48 14.80 -3.30
CA TYR A 474 11.49 14.00 -4.05
C TYR A 474 11.21 14.59 -5.43
N ARG A 475 10.98 15.90 -5.53
CA ARG A 475 10.77 16.59 -6.82
C ARG A 475 11.94 16.37 -7.78
N SER A 476 13.16 16.52 -7.27
CA SER A 476 14.38 16.31 -8.06
C SER A 476 14.53 14.86 -8.50
N ALA A 477 14.31 13.90 -7.59
CA ALA A 477 14.39 12.48 -7.90
C ALA A 477 13.36 12.06 -8.97
N LEU A 478 12.11 12.52 -8.83
CA LEU A 478 11.05 12.22 -9.80
C LEU A 478 11.29 12.90 -11.16
N ALA A 479 11.85 14.11 -11.17
CA ALA A 479 12.26 14.78 -12.40
C ALA A 479 13.37 14.00 -13.11
N VAL A 480 14.45 13.63 -12.41
CA VAL A 480 15.54 12.82 -12.97
C VAL A 480 15.02 11.47 -13.47
N ARG A 481 14.14 10.79 -12.71
CA ARG A 481 13.54 9.51 -13.11
C ARG A 481 12.72 9.63 -14.41
N ARG A 482 11.99 10.72 -14.59
CA ARG A 482 11.20 10.98 -15.80
C ARG A 482 12.07 11.31 -17.02
N GLU A 483 13.16 12.03 -16.82
CA GLU A 483 14.10 12.41 -17.89
C GLU A 483 14.99 11.26 -18.35
N ARG A 484 15.10 10.19 -17.54
CA ARG A 484 16.00 9.07 -17.78
C ARG A 484 15.23 7.75 -17.96
N PRO A 485 15.00 7.33 -19.24
CA PRO A 485 14.31 6.07 -19.52
C PRO A 485 14.96 4.84 -18.88
N GLU A 486 16.27 4.89 -18.66
CA GLU A 486 17.01 3.84 -17.95
C GLU A 486 16.57 3.63 -16.51
N LEU A 487 15.91 4.62 -15.87
CA LEU A 487 15.32 4.51 -14.53
C LEU A 487 13.88 3.97 -14.54
N GLY A 488 13.30 3.69 -15.69
CA GLY A 488 11.96 3.12 -15.84
C GLY A 488 11.88 1.63 -15.51
N ALA A 489 11.00 0.94 -16.23
CA ALA A 489 10.83 -0.51 -16.11
C ALA A 489 12.13 -1.26 -16.47
N GLY A 490 12.24 -2.48 -15.97
CA GLY A 490 13.38 -3.37 -16.18
C GLY A 490 13.23 -4.62 -15.33
N GLU A 491 14.08 -5.60 -15.57
CA GLU A 491 13.97 -6.93 -14.92
C GLU A 491 15.20 -7.27 -14.06
N SER A 492 16.23 -6.40 -14.07
CA SER A 492 17.49 -6.68 -13.37
C SER A 492 18.29 -5.41 -13.10
N VAL A 493 19.22 -5.53 -12.17
CA VAL A 493 20.30 -4.60 -11.93
C VAL A 493 21.64 -5.35 -12.03
N GLU A 494 22.71 -4.65 -12.43
CA GLU A 494 24.08 -5.19 -12.39
C GLU A 494 24.75 -4.70 -11.10
N TRP A 495 24.98 -5.61 -10.15
CA TRP A 495 25.71 -5.26 -8.93
C TRP A 495 27.18 -4.97 -9.22
N LEU A 496 27.68 -3.89 -8.68
CA LEU A 496 29.08 -3.50 -8.72
C LEU A 496 29.78 -3.91 -7.42
N GLU A 497 31.10 -4.10 -7.51
CA GLU A 497 31.93 -4.31 -6.30
C GLU A 497 31.90 -3.03 -5.44
N ALA A 498 31.66 -3.19 -4.15
CA ALA A 498 31.55 -2.10 -3.19
C ALA A 498 32.03 -2.54 -1.80
N PRO A 499 32.47 -1.61 -0.94
CA PRO A 499 32.81 -1.92 0.45
C PRO A 499 31.64 -2.52 1.23
N GLU A 500 31.93 -3.22 2.33
CA GLU A 500 30.91 -3.73 3.25
C GLU A 500 29.99 -2.61 3.75
N GLY A 501 28.67 -2.86 3.72
CA GLY A 501 27.65 -1.89 4.07
C GLY A 501 27.32 -0.89 2.97
N VAL A 502 27.84 -1.08 1.76
CA VAL A 502 27.53 -0.26 0.58
C VAL A 502 26.86 -1.12 -0.49
N LEU A 503 25.73 -0.66 -0.98
CA LEU A 503 25.11 -1.17 -2.20
C LEU A 503 25.56 -0.30 -3.37
N SER A 504 26.00 -0.93 -4.46
CA SER A 504 26.23 -0.23 -5.72
C SER A 504 25.74 -1.07 -6.88
N PHE A 505 24.91 -0.50 -7.74
CA PHE A 505 24.43 -1.19 -8.93
C PHE A 505 24.35 -0.25 -10.12
N ARG A 506 24.49 -0.87 -11.30
CA ARG A 506 24.38 -0.20 -12.60
C ARG A 506 23.09 -0.55 -13.28
N ARG A 507 22.50 0.43 -13.93
CA ARG A 507 21.56 0.32 -15.03
C ARG A 507 22.17 1.04 -16.24
N ASP A 508 21.64 0.84 -17.43
CA ASP A 508 22.23 1.44 -18.65
C ASP A 508 22.42 2.96 -18.49
N GLY A 509 23.66 3.45 -18.59
CA GLY A 509 24.00 4.87 -18.42
C GLY A 509 23.82 5.47 -17.01
N PHE A 510 23.56 4.64 -15.99
CA PHE A 510 23.24 5.08 -14.62
C PHE A 510 23.82 4.15 -13.57
N VAL A 511 24.31 4.73 -12.46
CA VAL A 511 24.73 4.00 -11.25
C VAL A 511 24.02 4.58 -10.04
N CYS A 512 23.53 3.71 -9.15
CA CYS A 512 23.09 4.04 -7.80
C CYS A 512 24.07 3.48 -6.80
N THR A 513 24.47 4.29 -5.81
CA THR A 513 25.35 3.86 -4.71
C THR A 513 24.73 4.29 -3.39
N ALA A 514 24.50 3.34 -2.47
CA ALA A 514 23.90 3.58 -1.17
C ALA A 514 24.83 3.11 -0.04
N ASN A 515 25.24 4.01 0.81
CA ASN A 515 25.94 3.75 2.05
C ASN A 515 24.93 3.54 3.17
N THR A 516 24.79 2.32 3.68
CA THR A 516 23.87 2.00 4.79
C THR A 516 24.56 2.06 6.15
N THR A 517 25.82 2.48 6.20
CA THR A 517 26.57 2.51 7.47
C THR A 517 26.45 3.87 8.16
N GLY A 518 26.64 3.86 9.48
CA GLY A 518 26.68 5.09 10.30
C GLY A 518 27.97 5.92 10.18
N ARG A 519 28.76 5.76 9.10
CA ARG A 519 30.02 6.49 8.86
C ARG A 519 30.20 6.82 7.38
N ALA A 520 30.98 7.84 7.09
CA ALA A 520 31.36 8.14 5.71
C ALA A 520 32.24 7.03 5.12
N ILE A 521 31.99 6.67 3.86
CA ILE A 521 32.72 5.65 3.12
C ILE A 521 33.16 6.20 1.76
N SER A 522 34.40 5.88 1.39
CA SER A 522 34.96 6.19 0.06
C SER A 522 34.68 5.04 -0.90
N VAL A 523 34.21 5.37 -2.10
CA VAL A 523 34.03 4.44 -3.22
C VAL A 523 34.74 4.99 -4.48
N PRO A 524 35.14 4.14 -5.44
CA PRO A 524 35.58 4.64 -6.74
C PRO A 524 34.49 5.54 -7.34
N LEU A 525 34.87 6.69 -7.93
CA LEU A 525 33.93 7.62 -8.54
C LEU A 525 33.20 6.95 -9.71
N PRO A 526 31.87 6.71 -9.61
CA PRO A 526 31.15 5.98 -10.67
C PRO A 526 30.96 6.81 -11.93
N GLY A 527 30.85 8.14 -11.81
CA GLY A 527 30.53 9.03 -12.90
C GLY A 527 30.23 10.45 -12.42
N ARG A 528 29.45 11.21 -13.19
CA ARG A 528 29.00 12.55 -12.79
C ARG A 528 27.82 12.45 -11.81
N LEU A 529 27.95 13.08 -10.65
CA LEU A 529 26.86 13.15 -9.66
C LEU A 529 25.61 13.80 -10.28
N LEU A 530 24.47 13.15 -10.12
CA LEU A 530 23.14 13.64 -10.51
C LEU A 530 22.37 14.15 -9.30
N LEU A 531 22.35 13.37 -8.22
CA LEU A 531 21.56 13.64 -7.02
C LEU A 531 22.16 12.87 -5.84
N SER A 532 22.09 13.46 -4.64
CA SER A 532 22.49 12.83 -3.39
C SER A 532 21.45 13.14 -2.29
N SER A 533 21.12 12.13 -1.48
CA SER A 533 20.25 12.34 -0.32
C SER A 533 20.93 13.12 0.80
N GLY A 534 22.28 13.10 0.86
CA GLY A 534 23.10 13.80 1.84
C GLY A 534 23.19 15.31 1.60
N GLU A 535 23.30 15.74 0.35
CA GLU A 535 23.40 17.19 -0.01
C GLU A 535 22.23 18.00 0.54
N SER A 536 21.04 17.42 0.46
CA SER A 536 19.83 18.05 0.98
C SER A 536 19.79 18.13 2.52
N ALA A 537 20.59 17.32 3.22
CA ALA A 537 20.71 17.32 4.68
C ALA A 537 21.93 18.13 5.20
N GLY A 538 22.60 18.89 4.31
CA GLY A 538 23.79 19.67 4.66
C GLY A 538 25.10 18.85 4.72
N GLU A 539 25.04 17.57 4.34
CA GLU A 539 26.20 16.69 4.24
C GLU A 539 26.49 16.40 2.75
N GLU A 540 27.51 17.06 2.20
CA GLU A 540 27.83 16.92 0.78
C GLU A 540 28.55 15.61 0.47
N THR A 541 28.19 14.98 -0.67
CA THR A 541 28.97 13.90 -1.27
C THR A 541 30.27 14.48 -1.83
N GLY A 542 31.38 14.22 -1.12
CA GLY A 542 32.69 14.72 -1.53
C GLY A 542 33.24 13.99 -2.76
N ILE A 543 33.85 14.70 -3.69
CA ILE A 543 34.58 14.11 -4.83
C ILE A 543 36.01 14.57 -4.75
N VAL A 544 36.96 13.61 -4.55
CA VAL A 544 38.38 13.88 -4.41
C VAL A 544 39.17 12.82 -5.18
N ASP A 545 40.01 13.24 -6.11
CA ASP A 545 40.98 12.40 -6.84
C ASP A 545 40.45 11.06 -7.37
N GLY A 546 39.29 11.10 -8.07
CA GLY A 546 38.67 9.90 -8.64
C GLY A 546 37.92 9.03 -7.62
N THR A 547 37.68 9.55 -6.43
CA THR A 547 36.95 8.90 -5.33
C THR A 547 35.74 9.74 -4.93
N ALA A 548 34.62 9.11 -4.71
CA ALA A 548 33.43 9.70 -4.09
C ALA A 548 33.38 9.31 -2.60
N VAL A 549 33.21 10.30 -1.73
CA VAL A 549 33.00 10.09 -0.30
C VAL A 549 31.51 10.27 0.00
N LEU A 550 30.83 9.16 0.29
CA LEU A 550 29.43 9.15 0.66
C LEU A 550 29.31 9.32 2.17
N PRO A 551 28.60 10.32 2.67
CA PRO A 551 28.27 10.45 4.09
C PRO A 551 27.57 9.20 4.66
N ALA A 552 27.42 9.13 5.99
CA ALA A 552 26.65 8.10 6.65
C ALA A 552 25.21 8.07 6.13
N ASP A 553 24.62 6.88 5.96
CA ASP A 553 23.21 6.68 5.58
C ASP A 553 22.80 7.53 4.34
N THR A 554 23.63 7.49 3.27
CA THR A 554 23.43 8.33 2.07
C THR A 554 23.36 7.50 0.82
N THR A 555 22.43 7.84 -0.07
CA THR A 555 22.32 7.30 -1.44
C THR A 555 22.65 8.40 -2.45
N ALA A 556 23.43 8.06 -3.45
CA ALA A 556 23.80 8.95 -4.56
C ALA A 556 23.53 8.30 -5.92
N TRP A 557 23.14 9.12 -6.89
CA TRP A 557 22.86 8.79 -8.28
C TRP A 557 23.91 9.38 -9.20
N TRP A 558 24.38 8.60 -10.17
CA TRP A 558 25.46 8.96 -11.05
C TRP A 558 25.10 8.72 -12.52
N ALA A 559 25.45 9.64 -13.41
CA ALA A 559 25.48 9.40 -14.86
C ALA A 559 26.85 8.82 -15.25
N VAL A 560 26.86 7.73 -16.00
CA VAL A 560 28.07 7.03 -16.46
C VAL A 560 28.13 6.94 -17.97
#